data_25df660b2d9d243a021ef85624a2f5e6
#
_entry.id   25df660b2d9d243a021ef85624a2f5e6
#
_cell.length_a   1.000
_cell.length_b   1.000
_cell.length_c   1.000
_cell.angle_alpha   90.00
_cell.angle_beta   90.00
_cell.angle_gamma   90.00
#
_symmetry.space_group_name_H-M   'P 1'
#
loop_
_entity.id
_entity.type
_entity.pdbx_description
1 polymer ?
#
loop_
_entity_poly.entity_id
_entity_poly.type
_entity_poly.pdbx_seq_one_letter_code
_entity_poly.pdbx_strand_id
1 'polypeptide(L)'
;EYLMYLIGQNGLTNTEVYKRAMLSKKVFSKIKNDPMYHPNRNTALRLCVGAKLNMDQTKELLARAGYALSPCDKTDIVFSYFIENKKYDIIELDIQLEKYGEHCIIF
;
A
#
# COMPACT_ATOMS: atom_id res chain seq x y z
N GLU A 1 14.83 -2.08 -8.15
CA GLU A 1 13.41 -2.13 -7.84
C GLU A 1 12.98 -0.94 -6.99
N TYR A 2 11.99 -0.20 -7.46
CA TYR A 2 11.59 1.05 -6.82
C TYR A 2 11.07 0.84 -5.39
N LEU A 3 10.27 -0.20 -5.17
CA LEU A 3 9.75 -0.50 -3.83
C LEU A 3 10.89 -0.76 -2.84
N MET A 4 11.88 -1.54 -3.23
CA MET A 4 13.03 -1.83 -2.37
C MET A 4 13.81 -0.56 -2.05
N TYR A 5 13.95 0.32 -3.03
CA TYR A 5 14.59 1.62 -2.85
C TYR A 5 13.85 2.46 -1.80
N LEU A 6 12.51 2.53 -1.90
CA LEU A 6 11.70 3.29 -0.95
C LEU A 6 11.75 2.72 0.46
N ILE A 7 11.73 1.39 0.58
CA ILE A 7 11.84 0.74 1.89
C ILE A 7 13.14 1.12 2.57
N GLY A 8 14.24 1.07 1.83
CA GLY A 8 15.54 1.48 2.35
C GLY A 8 15.59 2.96 2.71
N GLN A 9 15.02 3.81 1.86
CA GLN A 9 14.98 5.25 2.12
C GLN A 9 14.21 5.60 3.39
N ASN A 10 13.13 4.88 3.65
CA ASN A 10 12.30 5.14 4.83
C ASN A 10 12.82 4.44 6.10
N GLY A 11 13.97 3.80 6.03
CA GLY A 11 14.61 3.18 7.18
C GLY A 11 13.90 1.95 7.70
N LEU A 12 13.15 1.26 6.84
CA LEU A 12 12.38 0.07 7.22
C LEU A 12 13.06 -1.20 6.71
N THR A 13 12.72 -2.33 7.34
CA THR A 13 13.14 -3.64 6.84
C THR A 13 12.01 -4.24 6.01
N ASN A 14 12.35 -5.20 5.15
CA ASN A 14 11.34 -5.90 4.36
C ASN A 14 10.32 -6.60 5.27
N THR A 15 10.79 -7.18 6.37
CA THR A 15 9.92 -7.86 7.34
C THR A 15 8.90 -6.91 7.94
N GLU A 16 9.32 -5.72 8.34
CA GLU A 16 8.40 -4.70 8.86
C GLU A 16 7.34 -4.33 7.85
N VAL A 17 7.75 -4.17 6.59
CA VAL A 17 6.84 -3.75 5.52
C VAL A 17 5.76 -4.79 5.26
N TYR A 18 6.13 -6.05 5.02
CA TYR A 18 5.10 -7.03 4.69
C TYR A 18 4.21 -7.37 5.88
N LYS A 19 4.75 -7.33 7.10
CA LYS A 19 3.91 -7.54 8.29
C LYS A 19 2.93 -6.40 8.48
N ARG A 20 3.37 -5.16 8.33
CA ARG A 20 2.50 -3.98 8.44
C ARG A 20 1.44 -3.97 7.34
N ALA A 21 1.80 -4.40 6.14
CA ALA A 21 0.86 -4.51 5.01
C ALA A 21 -0.06 -5.73 5.12
N MET A 22 0.17 -6.57 6.12
CA MET A 22 -0.57 -7.82 6.35
C MET A 22 -0.48 -8.76 5.14
N LEU A 23 0.68 -8.78 4.51
CA LEU A 23 0.99 -9.68 3.41
C LEU A 23 1.80 -10.86 3.93
N SER A 24 1.69 -12.02 3.25
CA SER A 24 2.53 -13.16 3.58
C SER A 24 3.96 -12.91 3.07
N LYS A 25 4.92 -13.56 3.71
CA LYS A 25 6.30 -13.52 3.26
C LYS A 25 6.43 -14.04 1.82
N LYS A 26 5.63 -15.05 1.46
CA LYS A 26 5.64 -15.64 0.13
C LYS A 26 5.21 -14.63 -0.93
N VAL A 27 4.14 -13.88 -0.68
CA VAL A 27 3.66 -12.86 -1.61
C VAL A 27 4.70 -11.76 -1.75
N PHE A 28 5.26 -11.30 -0.64
CA PHE A 28 6.29 -10.26 -0.67
C PHE A 28 7.52 -10.71 -1.44
N SER A 29 7.94 -11.97 -1.27
CA SER A 29 9.06 -12.54 -2.02
C SER A 29 8.82 -12.52 -3.52
N LYS A 30 7.58 -12.82 -3.95
CA LYS A 30 7.23 -12.75 -5.38
C LYS A 30 7.34 -11.33 -5.91
N ILE A 31 6.87 -10.36 -5.15
CA ILE A 31 6.96 -8.95 -5.54
C ILE A 31 8.42 -8.54 -5.69
N LYS A 32 9.26 -8.98 -4.76
CA LYS A 32 10.68 -8.62 -4.75
C LYS A 32 11.48 -9.30 -5.86
N ASN A 33 11.23 -10.58 -6.09
CA ASN A 33 12.12 -11.43 -6.89
C ASN A 33 11.61 -11.81 -8.27
N ASP A 34 10.30 -11.72 -8.51
CA ASP A 34 9.70 -12.11 -9.79
C ASP A 34 9.33 -10.87 -10.59
N PRO A 35 10.10 -10.52 -11.64
CA PRO A 35 9.81 -9.31 -12.42
C PRO A 35 8.51 -9.40 -13.21
N MET A 36 7.96 -10.62 -13.38
CA MET A 36 6.70 -10.81 -14.09
C MET A 36 5.49 -10.77 -13.16
N TYR A 37 5.72 -10.78 -11.86
CA TYR A 37 4.62 -10.73 -10.91
C TYR A 37 4.03 -9.31 -10.85
N HIS A 38 2.71 -9.22 -11.03
CA HIS A 38 2.00 -7.94 -10.99
C HIS A 38 1.01 -7.97 -9.83
N PRO A 39 1.27 -7.24 -8.74
CA PRO A 39 0.34 -7.22 -7.60
C PRO A 39 -0.97 -6.57 -8.01
N ASN A 40 -2.09 -7.05 -7.43
CA ASN A 40 -3.36 -6.40 -7.66
C ASN A 40 -3.41 -5.05 -6.95
N ARG A 41 -4.46 -4.27 -7.24
CA ARG A 41 -4.57 -2.89 -6.73
C ARG A 41 -4.58 -2.85 -5.20
N ASN A 42 -5.33 -3.74 -4.56
CA ASN A 42 -5.40 -3.78 -3.10
C ASN A 42 -4.05 -4.09 -2.48
N THR A 43 -3.30 -5.02 -3.06
CA THR A 43 -1.95 -5.33 -2.60
C THR A 43 -1.03 -4.12 -2.73
N ALA A 44 -1.14 -3.39 -3.83
CA ALA A 44 -0.34 -2.18 -4.04
C ALA A 44 -0.65 -1.11 -2.99
N LEU A 45 -1.94 -0.89 -2.68
CA LEU A 45 -2.35 0.05 -1.64
C LEU A 45 -1.81 -0.38 -0.27
N ARG A 46 -1.89 -1.67 0.03
CA ARG A 46 -1.37 -2.21 1.30
C ARG A 46 0.13 -2.00 1.43
N LEU A 47 0.87 -2.15 0.35
CA LEU A 47 2.31 -1.91 0.35
C LEU A 47 2.63 -0.44 0.64
N CYS A 48 1.85 0.48 0.13
CA CYS A 48 2.05 1.90 0.41
C CYS A 48 1.90 2.20 1.90
N VAL A 49 0.91 1.60 2.54
CA VAL A 49 0.73 1.74 4.00
C VAL A 49 1.87 1.06 4.75
N GLY A 50 2.20 -0.17 4.35
CA GLY A 50 3.24 -0.95 5.02
C GLY A 50 4.62 -0.32 4.95
N ALA A 51 4.94 0.30 3.83
CA ALA A 51 6.23 0.96 3.62
C ALA A 51 6.27 2.40 4.14
N LYS A 52 5.18 2.88 4.73
CA LYS A 52 5.05 4.24 5.27
C LYS A 52 5.40 5.30 4.24
N LEU A 53 4.86 5.16 3.04
CA LEU A 53 5.13 6.10 1.95
C LEU A 53 4.39 7.41 2.16
N ASN A 54 5.01 8.51 1.74
CA ASN A 54 4.29 9.78 1.64
C ASN A 54 3.45 9.80 0.35
N MET A 55 2.68 10.86 0.14
CA MET A 55 1.79 10.92 -1.02
C MET A 55 2.53 10.86 -2.35
N ASP A 56 3.66 11.56 -2.47
CA ASP A 56 4.42 11.56 -3.72
C ASP A 56 4.98 10.17 -4.02
N GLN A 57 5.53 9.48 -3.02
CA GLN A 57 6.04 8.12 -3.16
C GLN A 57 4.90 7.16 -3.49
N THR A 58 3.76 7.34 -2.85
CA THR A 58 2.57 6.51 -3.09
C THR A 58 2.11 6.63 -4.54
N LYS A 59 1.98 7.85 -5.04
CA LYS A 59 1.55 8.07 -6.43
C LYS A 59 2.53 7.46 -7.42
N GLU A 60 3.82 7.60 -7.17
CA GLU A 60 4.84 7.05 -8.08
C GLU A 60 4.82 5.52 -8.06
N LEU A 61 4.74 4.91 -6.88
CA LEU A 61 4.69 3.46 -6.79
C LEU A 61 3.45 2.90 -7.47
N LEU A 62 2.29 3.51 -7.24
CA LEU A 62 1.04 3.08 -7.88
C LEU A 62 1.13 3.25 -9.39
N ALA A 63 1.67 4.35 -9.88
CA ALA A 63 1.82 4.59 -11.31
C ALA A 63 2.69 3.52 -11.97
N ARG A 64 3.77 3.11 -11.32
CA ARG A 64 4.64 2.05 -11.83
C ARG A 64 3.94 0.69 -11.88
N ALA A 65 2.95 0.48 -11.02
CA ALA A 65 2.14 -0.73 -11.03
C ALA A 65 0.93 -0.63 -11.97
N GLY A 66 0.76 0.51 -12.63
CA GLY A 66 -0.36 0.72 -13.54
C GLY A 66 -1.63 1.21 -12.87
N TYR A 67 -1.53 1.76 -11.67
CA TYR A 67 -2.68 2.23 -10.91
C TYR A 67 -2.60 3.73 -10.66
N ALA A 68 -3.76 4.33 -10.38
CA ALA A 68 -3.85 5.74 -10.01
C ALA A 68 -4.93 5.91 -8.96
N LEU A 69 -4.80 6.95 -8.13
CA LEU A 69 -5.84 7.30 -7.17
C LEU A 69 -6.89 8.17 -7.85
N SER A 70 -8.16 7.85 -7.59
CA SER A 70 -9.27 8.62 -8.14
C SER A 70 -9.82 9.58 -7.10
N PRO A 71 -10.01 10.86 -7.43
CA PRO A 71 -10.61 11.81 -6.49
C PRO A 71 -12.11 11.58 -6.28
N CYS A 72 -12.72 10.69 -7.07
CA CYS A 72 -14.15 10.40 -6.99
C CYS A 72 -14.45 9.07 -6.30
N ASP A 73 -13.45 8.24 -6.06
CA ASP A 73 -13.63 6.93 -5.45
C ASP A 73 -13.48 7.04 -3.93
N LYS A 74 -14.49 6.59 -3.18
CA LYS A 74 -14.48 6.71 -1.72
C LYS A 74 -13.33 5.97 -1.08
N THR A 75 -13.00 4.78 -1.57
CA THR A 75 -11.89 4.01 -1.07
C THR A 75 -10.58 4.80 -1.23
N ASP A 76 -10.38 5.39 -2.40
CA ASP A 76 -9.18 6.16 -2.69
C ASP A 76 -9.11 7.43 -1.85
N ILE A 77 -10.25 8.07 -1.62
CA ILE A 77 -10.31 9.28 -0.77
C ILE A 77 -9.92 8.96 0.66
N VAL A 78 -10.47 7.88 1.23
CA VAL A 78 -10.13 7.45 2.60
C VAL A 78 -8.67 7.04 2.68
N PHE A 79 -8.19 6.27 1.71
CA PHE A 79 -6.79 5.85 1.64
C PHE A 79 -5.86 7.08 1.58
N SER A 80 -6.17 8.04 0.72
CA SER A 80 -5.38 9.27 0.57
C SER A 80 -5.31 10.05 1.86
N TYR A 81 -6.44 10.14 2.59
CA TYR A 81 -6.47 10.82 3.88
C TYR A 81 -5.48 10.16 4.86
N PHE A 82 -5.46 8.84 4.90
CA PHE A 82 -4.53 8.12 5.79
C PHE A 82 -3.08 8.39 5.41
N ILE A 83 -2.75 8.35 4.12
CA ILE A 83 -1.38 8.61 3.65
C ILE A 83 -0.97 10.05 3.95
N GLU A 84 -1.84 11.01 3.67
CA GLU A 84 -1.54 12.43 3.90
C GLU A 84 -1.35 12.76 5.37
N ASN A 85 -2.05 12.06 6.24
CA ASN A 85 -1.95 12.25 7.69
C ASN A 85 -0.96 11.29 8.36
N LYS A 86 -0.21 10.55 7.57
CA LYS A 86 0.82 9.61 8.04
C LYS A 86 0.26 8.58 9.02
N LYS A 87 -0.96 8.13 8.75
CA LYS A 87 -1.62 7.07 9.52
C LYS A 87 -1.39 5.75 8.80
N TYR A 88 -0.43 4.98 9.29
CA TYR A 88 -0.01 3.75 8.63
C TYR A 88 -0.53 2.50 9.33
N ASP A 89 -1.82 2.52 9.70
CA ASP A 89 -2.51 1.41 10.33
C ASP A 89 -3.57 0.87 9.38
N ILE A 90 -3.27 -0.28 8.77
CA ILE A 90 -4.14 -0.86 7.74
C ILE A 90 -5.45 -1.38 8.32
N ILE A 91 -5.45 -1.81 9.59
CA ILE A 91 -6.69 -2.28 10.24
C ILE A 91 -7.63 -1.10 10.47
N GLU A 92 -7.10 0.02 10.94
CA GLU A 92 -7.90 1.23 11.12
C GLU A 92 -8.44 1.74 9.78
N LEU A 93 -7.64 1.65 8.73
CA LEU A 93 -8.08 2.01 7.38
C LEU A 93 -9.29 1.17 6.97
N ASP A 94 -9.24 -0.14 7.18
CA ASP A 94 -10.35 -1.03 6.84
C ASP A 94 -11.58 -0.75 7.69
N ILE A 95 -11.41 -0.40 8.96
CA ILE A 95 -12.53 0.00 9.82
C ILE A 95 -13.21 1.23 9.25
N GLN A 96 -12.45 2.23 8.81
CA GLN A 96 -13.02 3.44 8.21
C GLN A 96 -13.69 3.15 6.88
N LEU A 97 -13.11 2.30 6.04
CA LEU A 97 -13.73 1.90 4.78
C LEU A 97 -15.08 1.22 5.02
N GLU A 98 -15.16 0.34 6.00
CA GLU A 98 -16.42 -0.32 6.33
C GLU A 98 -17.48 0.68 6.80
N LYS A 99 -17.08 1.69 7.57
CA LYS A 99 -18.01 2.74 8.01
C LYS A 99 -18.60 3.52 6.84
N TYR A 100 -17.86 3.66 5.75
CA TYR A 100 -18.34 4.35 4.54
C TYR A 100 -19.02 3.39 3.56
N GLY A 101 -19.24 2.14 3.94
CA GLY A 101 -19.90 1.17 3.08
C GLY A 101 -19.02 0.63 1.95
N GLU A 102 -17.71 0.79 2.07
CA GLU A 102 -16.76 0.32 1.06
C GLU A 102 -16.17 -1.02 1.46
N HIS A 103 -15.67 -1.76 0.48
CA HIS A 103 -14.98 -3.03 0.75
C HIS A 103 -13.64 -2.79 1.41
N CYS A 104 -13.30 -3.67 2.36
CA CYS A 104 -12.00 -3.64 3.00
C CYS A 104 -10.90 -4.03 2.01
N ILE A 105 -9.70 -3.48 2.18
CA ILE A 105 -8.59 -3.82 1.31
C ILE A 105 -7.80 -5.03 1.81
N ILE A 106 -8.00 -5.46 3.07
CA ILE A 106 -7.38 -6.67 3.61
C ILE A 106 -8.20 -7.91 3.27
N PHE A 107 -9.53 -7.79 3.27
CA PHE A 107 -10.45 -8.91 3.10
C PHE A 107 -11.17 -8.89 1.77
#